data_f57fa0940f8f37be9f2637d24dbb6515
#
_entry.id   f57fa0940f8f37be9f2637d24dbb6515
#
_cell.length_a   1.000
_cell.length_b   1.000
_cell.length_c   1.000
_cell.angle_alpha   90.00
_cell.angle_beta   90.00
_cell.angle_gamma   90.00
#
_symmetry.space_group_name_H-M   'P 1'
#
loop_
_entity.id
_entity.type
_entity.pdbx_description
1 polymer ?
#
loop_
_entity_poly.entity_id
_entity_poly.type
_entity_poly.pdbx_seq_one_letter_code
_entity_poly.pdbx_strand_id
1 'polypeptide(L)'
;MMVEPYETLLKKAYSHVTEPTESVERFTVPEARSYIEGKTTVLENFSEIADTVRRDKDHLMKFLLGELGTAGKIDGSRAIFNGKFEPTLINTLVKGYVEDYVICSECGKPDTRLVKDDRVLLLRCDACGGHRPVRKRKARTEPVTNENSEGAVLDV
;
A
#
# COMPACT_ATOMS: atom_id res chain seq x y z
N MET A 1 -47.09 20.59 22.98
CA MET A 1 -46.04 19.59 22.78
C MET A 1 -44.84 19.98 23.61
N MET A 2 -44.49 19.18 24.60
CA MET A 2 -43.24 19.40 25.35
C MET A 2 -42.09 18.92 24.50
N VAL A 3 -41.26 19.83 24.05
CA VAL A 3 -39.99 19.48 23.36
C VAL A 3 -39.00 19.17 24.46
N GLU A 4 -38.48 17.93 24.48
CA GLU A 4 -37.45 17.56 25.41
C GLU A 4 -36.17 18.42 25.20
N PRO A 5 -35.50 18.84 26.28
CA PRO A 5 -34.30 19.66 26.15
C PRO A 5 -33.21 18.91 25.36
N TYR A 6 -32.45 19.66 24.57
CA TYR A 6 -31.39 19.14 23.67
C TYR A 6 -30.46 18.16 24.35
N GLU A 7 -30.06 18.46 25.59
CA GLU A 7 -29.14 17.58 26.35
C GLU A 7 -29.72 16.18 26.63
N THR A 8 -31.05 16.10 26.84
CA THR A 8 -31.72 14.82 27.05
C THR A 8 -31.79 14.00 25.77
N LEU A 9 -32.11 14.68 24.64
CA LEU A 9 -32.11 14.03 23.33
C LEU A 9 -30.70 13.57 22.92
N LEU A 10 -29.68 14.37 23.22
CA LEU A 10 -28.29 14.00 22.96
C LEU A 10 -27.86 12.78 23.77
N LYS A 11 -28.17 12.74 25.08
CA LYS A 11 -27.91 11.56 25.91
C LYS A 11 -28.61 10.30 25.40
N LYS A 12 -29.87 10.43 25.00
CA LYS A 12 -30.60 9.32 24.35
C LYS A 12 -29.93 8.85 23.07
N ALA A 13 -29.50 9.78 22.22
CA ALA A 13 -28.79 9.43 20.98
C ALA A 13 -27.50 8.68 21.28
N TYR A 14 -26.69 9.14 22.21
CA TYR A 14 -25.44 8.46 22.60
C TYR A 14 -25.67 7.08 23.24
N SER A 15 -26.76 6.87 23.97
CA SER A 15 -27.07 5.56 24.56
C SER A 15 -27.48 4.51 23.52
N HIS A 16 -27.88 4.94 22.33
CA HIS A 16 -28.22 4.05 21.20
C HIS A 16 -27.10 3.93 20.16
N VAL A 17 -26.09 4.80 20.22
CA VAL A 17 -24.90 4.65 19.41
C VAL A 17 -24.06 3.56 20.05
N THR A 18 -24.06 2.38 19.45
CA THR A 18 -23.02 1.39 19.72
C THR A 18 -21.71 2.05 19.40
N GLU A 19 -20.79 2.09 20.36
CA GLU A 19 -19.43 2.55 20.11
C GLU A 19 -18.95 1.90 18.81
N PRO A 20 -18.35 2.68 17.89
CA PRO A 20 -17.80 2.08 16.71
C PRO A 20 -16.83 1.01 17.19
N THR A 21 -17.22 -0.24 17.08
CA THR A 21 -16.29 -1.35 17.23
C THR A 21 -15.06 -0.92 16.46
N GLU A 22 -13.95 -0.76 17.18
CA GLU A 22 -12.65 -0.45 16.61
C GLU A 22 -12.60 -1.18 15.28
N SER A 23 -12.45 -0.45 14.21
CA SER A 23 -12.57 -1.00 12.87
C SER A 23 -11.54 -2.12 12.81
N VAL A 24 -12.00 -3.34 13.03
CA VAL A 24 -11.20 -4.53 12.77
C VAL A 24 -10.62 -4.25 11.40
N GLU A 25 -9.32 -4.11 11.32
CA GLU A 25 -8.62 -3.79 10.10
C GLU A 25 -8.98 -4.87 9.08
N ARG A 26 -10.04 -4.62 8.33
CA ARG A 26 -10.54 -5.53 7.28
C ARG A 26 -9.58 -5.58 6.09
N PHE A 27 -8.60 -4.69 6.11
CA PHE A 27 -7.61 -4.57 5.06
C PHE A 27 -6.24 -4.98 5.59
N THR A 28 -5.78 -6.13 5.14
CA THR A 28 -4.41 -6.59 5.36
C THR A 28 -3.69 -6.56 4.04
N VAL A 29 -2.54 -5.91 4.00
CA VAL A 29 -1.68 -5.92 2.82
C VAL A 29 -1.16 -7.35 2.63
N PRO A 30 -1.45 -8.01 1.51
CA PRO A 30 -0.95 -9.36 1.27
C PRO A 30 0.57 -9.35 1.13
N GLU A 31 1.20 -10.33 1.73
CA GLU A 31 2.64 -10.51 1.60
C GLU A 31 3.01 -10.97 0.19
N ALA A 32 4.02 -10.32 -0.37
CA ALA A 32 4.56 -10.70 -1.68
C ALA A 32 5.32 -12.02 -1.57
N ARG A 33 4.88 -13.01 -2.33
CA ARG A 33 5.56 -14.30 -2.48
C ARG A 33 6.43 -14.26 -3.72
N SER A 34 7.72 -14.05 -3.50
CA SER A 34 8.69 -13.97 -4.58
C SER A 34 9.84 -14.94 -4.39
N TYR A 35 10.38 -15.42 -5.49
CA TYR A 35 11.56 -16.26 -5.53
C TYR A 35 12.47 -15.88 -6.71
N ILE A 36 13.71 -16.24 -6.61
CA ILE A 36 14.70 -15.96 -7.64
C ILE A 36 14.85 -17.19 -8.55
N GLU A 37 14.63 -16.98 -9.83
CA GLU A 37 14.84 -17.99 -10.86
C GLU A 37 15.96 -17.54 -11.81
N GLY A 38 17.15 -18.12 -11.62
CA GLY A 38 18.33 -17.79 -12.41
C GLY A 38 18.77 -16.33 -12.25
N LYS A 39 18.49 -15.50 -13.27
CA LYS A 39 18.80 -14.05 -13.28
C LYS A 39 17.57 -13.17 -13.11
N THR A 40 16.42 -13.76 -12.86
CA THR A 40 15.13 -13.06 -12.75
C THR A 40 14.50 -13.32 -11.39
N THR A 41 13.65 -12.41 -10.95
CA THR A 41 12.82 -12.58 -9.76
C THR A 41 11.38 -12.71 -10.19
N VAL A 42 10.70 -13.73 -9.70
CA VAL A 42 9.28 -14.01 -9.99
C VAL A 42 8.45 -13.70 -8.76
N LEU A 43 7.46 -12.85 -8.92
CA LEU A 43 6.44 -12.56 -7.91
C LEU A 43 5.17 -13.36 -8.28
N GLU A 44 4.86 -14.40 -7.50
CA GLU A 44 3.80 -15.34 -7.82
C GLU A 44 2.40 -14.76 -7.66
N ASN A 45 2.17 -14.07 -6.56
CA ASN A 45 0.84 -13.57 -6.19
C ASN A 45 0.60 -12.11 -6.61
N PHE A 46 1.20 -11.66 -7.70
CA PHE A 46 1.07 -10.30 -8.21
C PHE A 46 -0.38 -9.90 -8.48
N SER A 47 -1.14 -10.81 -9.13
CA SER A 47 -2.55 -10.57 -9.43
C SER A 47 -3.40 -10.45 -8.17
N GLU A 48 -3.17 -11.34 -7.19
CA GLU A 48 -3.85 -11.32 -5.90
C GLU A 48 -3.61 -9.99 -5.14
N ILE A 49 -2.36 -9.51 -5.16
CA ILE A 49 -2.02 -8.21 -4.56
C ILE A 49 -2.78 -7.08 -5.25
N ALA A 50 -2.74 -7.03 -6.59
CA ALA A 50 -3.42 -5.99 -7.36
C ALA A 50 -4.94 -5.99 -7.13
N ASP A 51 -5.56 -7.17 -7.07
CA ASP A 51 -7.00 -7.33 -6.82
C ASP A 51 -7.36 -6.92 -5.38
N THR A 52 -6.54 -7.29 -4.39
CA THR A 52 -6.76 -6.91 -2.99
C THR A 52 -6.67 -5.41 -2.78
N VAL A 53 -5.69 -4.75 -3.40
CA VAL A 53 -5.54 -3.29 -3.32
C VAL A 53 -6.48 -2.55 -4.28
N ARG A 54 -7.25 -3.26 -5.09
CA ARG A 54 -8.19 -2.73 -6.09
C ARG A 54 -7.54 -1.72 -7.02
N ARG A 55 -6.39 -2.10 -7.56
CA ARG A 55 -5.61 -1.27 -8.48
C ARG A 55 -5.34 -2.01 -9.78
N ASP A 56 -5.14 -1.22 -10.81
CA ASP A 56 -4.75 -1.73 -12.11
C ASP A 56 -3.36 -2.40 -12.04
N LYS A 57 -3.27 -3.61 -12.58
CA LYS A 57 -2.02 -4.40 -12.64
C LYS A 57 -0.91 -3.65 -13.36
N ASP A 58 -1.24 -2.95 -14.43
CA ASP A 58 -0.26 -2.15 -15.17
C ASP A 58 0.28 -0.98 -14.35
N HIS A 59 -0.55 -0.38 -13.52
CA HIS A 59 -0.14 0.71 -12.63
C HIS A 59 0.81 0.20 -11.53
N LEU A 60 0.45 -0.91 -10.87
CA LEU A 60 1.30 -1.54 -9.87
C LEU A 60 2.62 -2.00 -10.48
N MET A 61 2.58 -2.61 -11.67
CA MET A 61 3.79 -3.06 -12.36
C MET A 61 4.72 -1.89 -12.70
N LYS A 62 4.20 -0.80 -13.26
CA LYS A 62 4.98 0.41 -13.56
C LYS A 62 5.63 1.02 -12.31
N PHE A 63 4.93 1.00 -11.19
CA PHE A 63 5.50 1.46 -9.93
C PHE A 63 6.67 0.59 -9.50
N LEU A 64 6.49 -0.74 -9.44
CA LEU A 64 7.54 -1.67 -9.04
C LEU A 64 8.76 -1.60 -9.96
N LEU A 65 8.55 -1.53 -11.27
CA LEU A 65 9.66 -1.39 -12.23
C LEU A 65 10.42 -0.07 -12.04
N GLY A 66 9.70 1.01 -11.73
CA GLY A 66 10.31 2.31 -11.44
C GLY A 66 11.15 2.32 -10.17
N GLU A 67 10.68 1.68 -9.10
CA GLU A 67 11.39 1.60 -7.82
C GLU A 67 12.57 0.63 -7.87
N LEU A 68 12.43 -0.51 -8.58
CA LEU A 68 13.51 -1.49 -8.76
C LEU A 68 14.54 -1.05 -9.82
N GLY A 69 14.22 -0.05 -10.64
CA GLY A 69 15.09 0.42 -11.72
C GLY A 69 15.36 -0.66 -12.79
N THR A 70 14.41 -1.55 -13.03
CA THR A 70 14.58 -2.70 -13.91
C THR A 70 13.44 -2.82 -14.92
N ALA A 71 13.61 -3.72 -15.88
CA ALA A 71 12.54 -4.10 -16.79
C ALA A 71 11.89 -5.41 -16.31
N GLY A 72 10.63 -5.60 -16.64
CA GLY A 72 9.89 -6.81 -16.33
C GLY A 72 8.63 -6.94 -17.16
N LYS A 73 7.95 -8.05 -16.99
CA LYS A 73 6.70 -8.35 -17.69
C LYS A 73 5.69 -9.02 -16.75
N ILE A 74 4.43 -8.87 -17.09
CA ILE A 74 3.35 -9.62 -16.45
C ILE A 74 3.15 -10.91 -17.26
N ASP A 75 3.12 -12.03 -16.56
CA ASP A 75 2.86 -13.35 -17.13
C ASP A 75 1.67 -14.00 -16.37
N GLY A 76 0.49 -13.83 -16.93
CA GLY A 76 -0.75 -14.28 -16.31
C GLY A 76 -1.01 -13.64 -14.95
N SER A 77 -0.88 -14.42 -13.88
CA SER A 77 -1.06 -13.95 -12.49
C SER A 77 0.24 -13.52 -11.81
N ARG A 78 1.39 -13.72 -12.48
CA ARG A 78 2.74 -13.48 -11.96
C ARG A 78 3.36 -12.25 -12.57
N ALA A 79 4.32 -11.65 -11.85
CA ALA A 79 5.20 -10.63 -12.41
C ALA A 79 6.64 -11.13 -12.43
N ILE A 80 7.34 -10.91 -13.52
CA ILE A 80 8.72 -11.33 -13.72
C ILE A 80 9.57 -10.08 -13.84
N PHE A 81 10.57 -9.93 -12.98
CA PHE A 81 11.51 -8.81 -12.96
C PHE A 81 12.90 -9.28 -13.37
N ASN A 82 13.57 -8.50 -14.20
CA ASN A 82 14.96 -8.77 -14.56
C ASN A 82 15.87 -8.33 -13.42
N GLY A 83 16.58 -9.27 -12.83
CA GLY A 83 17.45 -9.02 -11.68
C GLY A 83 17.13 -9.91 -10.49
N LYS A 84 18.03 -9.91 -9.53
CA LYS A 84 17.87 -10.65 -8.28
C LYS A 84 17.46 -9.67 -7.19
N PHE A 85 16.23 -9.77 -6.73
CA PHE A 85 15.67 -8.94 -5.66
C PHE A 85 15.22 -9.83 -4.51
N GLU A 86 15.54 -9.41 -3.30
CA GLU A 86 15.10 -10.13 -2.12
C GLU A 86 13.59 -9.96 -1.87
N PRO A 87 12.92 -10.99 -1.34
CA PRO A 87 11.50 -10.92 -1.01
C PRO A 87 11.15 -9.78 -0.05
N THR A 88 12.05 -9.48 0.88
CA THR A 88 11.92 -8.37 1.85
C THR A 88 11.83 -7.02 1.18
N LEU A 89 12.66 -6.79 0.15
CA LEU A 89 12.62 -5.56 -0.64
C LEU A 89 11.28 -5.41 -1.37
N ILE A 90 10.81 -6.47 -2.02
CA ILE A 90 9.54 -6.45 -2.75
C ILE A 90 8.38 -6.19 -1.79
N ASN A 91 8.38 -6.81 -0.60
CA ASN A 91 7.38 -6.54 0.43
C ASN A 91 7.39 -5.08 0.90
N THR A 92 8.56 -4.51 1.09
CA THR A 92 8.70 -3.10 1.46
C THR A 92 8.14 -2.16 0.37
N LEU A 93 8.41 -2.47 -0.89
CA LEU A 93 7.88 -1.70 -2.02
C LEU A 93 6.36 -1.81 -2.13
N VAL A 94 5.80 -3.00 -1.94
CA VAL A 94 4.33 -3.21 -1.95
C VAL A 94 3.67 -2.42 -0.81
N LYS A 95 4.24 -2.44 0.40
CA LYS A 95 3.76 -1.63 1.52
C LYS A 95 3.80 -0.13 1.20
N GLY A 96 4.92 0.35 0.67
CA GLY A 96 5.06 1.74 0.23
C GLY A 96 4.05 2.13 -0.86
N TYR A 97 3.76 1.24 -1.79
CA TYR A 97 2.71 1.44 -2.79
C TYR A 97 1.33 1.59 -2.14
N VAL A 98 1.01 0.74 -1.18
CA VAL A 98 -0.27 0.81 -0.47
C VAL A 98 -0.42 2.12 0.28
N GLU A 99 0.61 2.58 0.98
CA GLU A 99 0.60 3.87 1.68
C GLU A 99 0.39 5.05 0.75
N ASP A 100 1.06 5.06 -0.41
CA ASP A 100 1.01 6.19 -1.33
C ASP A 100 -0.23 6.21 -2.22
N TYR A 101 -0.70 5.04 -2.64
CA TYR A 101 -1.71 4.91 -3.70
C TYR A 101 -3.01 4.26 -3.25
N VAL A 102 -3.09 3.69 -2.04
CA VAL A 102 -4.28 2.98 -1.55
C VAL A 102 -4.86 3.63 -0.30
N ILE A 103 -4.03 3.92 0.69
CA ILE A 103 -4.49 4.48 1.97
C ILE A 103 -4.82 5.97 1.83
N CYS A 104 -5.99 6.35 2.34
CA CYS A 104 -6.37 7.74 2.43
C CYS A 104 -5.60 8.45 3.56
N SER A 105 -4.99 9.62 3.27
CA SER A 105 -4.28 10.41 4.27
C SER A 105 -5.17 11.01 5.34
N GLU A 106 -6.46 11.19 5.03
CA GLU A 106 -7.40 11.88 5.93
C GLU A 106 -8.08 10.92 6.91
N CYS A 107 -8.54 9.75 6.41
CA CYS A 107 -9.28 8.80 7.25
C CYS A 107 -8.58 7.47 7.46
N GLY A 108 -7.41 7.23 6.85
CA GLY A 108 -6.65 5.99 6.98
C GLY A 108 -7.29 4.75 6.35
N LYS A 109 -8.42 4.91 5.63
CA LYS A 109 -9.13 3.77 5.03
C LYS A 109 -8.62 3.45 3.63
N PRO A 110 -8.66 2.17 3.22
CA PRO A 110 -8.19 1.71 1.91
C PRO A 110 -9.24 1.89 0.80
N ASP A 111 -10.42 2.39 1.13
CA ASP A 111 -11.54 2.56 0.19
C ASP A 111 -11.30 3.79 -0.69
N THR A 112 -10.34 3.69 -1.57
CA THR A 112 -9.90 4.77 -2.44
C THR A 112 -9.81 4.31 -3.88
N ARG A 113 -9.92 5.25 -4.81
CA ARG A 113 -9.74 5.02 -6.23
C ARG A 113 -8.82 6.07 -6.85
N LEU A 114 -8.14 5.68 -7.89
CA LEU A 114 -7.31 6.58 -8.69
C LEU A 114 -8.15 7.15 -9.83
N VAL A 115 -8.23 8.45 -9.89
CA VAL A 115 -8.93 9.19 -10.96
C VAL A 115 -7.91 10.03 -11.69
N LYS A 116 -7.88 9.91 -13.01
CA LYS A 116 -7.03 10.75 -13.84
C LYS A 116 -7.83 12.00 -14.23
N ASP A 117 -7.36 13.14 -13.78
CA ASP A 117 -7.90 14.44 -14.14
C ASP A 117 -6.84 15.17 -14.99
N ASP A 118 -7.12 15.28 -16.29
CA ASP A 118 -6.16 15.76 -17.30
C ASP A 118 -4.78 15.11 -17.22
N ARG A 119 -3.82 15.81 -16.62
CA ARG A 119 -2.42 15.38 -16.46
C ARG A 119 -2.09 14.93 -15.03
N VAL A 120 -3.02 15.07 -14.10
CA VAL A 120 -2.82 14.79 -12.68
C VAL A 120 -3.56 13.51 -12.31
N LEU A 121 -2.88 12.64 -11.57
CA LEU A 121 -3.49 11.47 -10.97
C LEU A 121 -3.95 11.85 -9.56
N LEU A 122 -5.25 11.71 -9.29
CA LEU A 122 -5.86 12.01 -8.00
C LEU A 122 -6.23 10.71 -7.29
N LEU A 123 -5.92 10.64 -6.01
CA LEU A 123 -6.47 9.64 -5.10
C LEU A 123 -7.76 10.20 -4.50
N ARG A 124 -8.88 9.56 -4.76
CA ARG A 124 -10.19 9.94 -4.21
C ARG A 124 -10.65 8.86 -3.24
N CYS A 125 -11.01 9.27 -2.03
CA CYS A 125 -11.55 8.39 -1.00
C CYS A 125 -13.08 8.33 -1.09
N ASP A 126 -13.62 7.12 -1.14
CA ASP A 126 -15.06 6.90 -1.16
C ASP A 126 -15.66 6.89 0.27
N ALA A 127 -14.80 6.70 1.30
CA ALA A 127 -15.24 6.70 2.69
C ALA A 127 -15.41 8.10 3.28
N CYS A 128 -14.49 9.04 3.03
CA CYS A 128 -14.53 10.40 3.57
C CYS A 128 -14.72 11.49 2.52
N GLY A 129 -14.69 11.15 1.23
CA GLY A 129 -14.79 12.11 0.14
C GLY A 129 -13.53 12.95 -0.11
N GLY A 130 -12.49 12.78 0.69
CA GLY A 130 -11.20 13.44 0.52
C GLY A 130 -10.54 13.09 -0.81
N HIS A 131 -9.81 14.04 -1.38
CA HIS A 131 -9.04 13.81 -2.59
C HIS A 131 -7.69 14.50 -2.51
N ARG A 132 -6.66 13.86 -3.05
CA ARG A 132 -5.31 14.43 -3.10
C ARG A 132 -4.61 14.05 -4.41
N PRO A 133 -3.72 14.91 -4.91
CA PRO A 133 -2.88 14.54 -6.03
C PRO A 133 -1.84 13.50 -5.59
N VAL A 134 -1.67 12.47 -6.41
CA VAL A 134 -0.64 11.46 -6.18
C VAL A 134 0.63 11.91 -6.88
N ARG A 135 1.66 12.17 -6.10
CA ARG A 135 2.99 12.48 -6.62
C ARG A 135 3.73 11.19 -6.92
N LYS A 136 4.31 11.09 -8.11
CA LYS A 136 5.31 10.06 -8.37
C LYS A 136 6.45 10.29 -7.39
N ARG A 137 6.74 9.33 -6.52
CA ARG A 137 7.99 9.36 -5.77
C ARG A 137 9.14 9.42 -6.78
N LYS A 138 10.05 10.37 -6.61
CA LYS A 138 11.37 10.22 -7.21
C LYS A 138 12.00 9.02 -6.53
N ALA A 139 12.53 8.08 -7.31
CA ALA A 139 13.23 6.93 -6.78
C ALA A 139 14.13 7.37 -5.62
N ARG A 140 13.87 6.84 -4.43
CA ARG A 140 14.74 7.05 -3.27
C ARG A 140 16.00 6.24 -3.54
N THR A 141 16.99 6.87 -4.08
CA THR A 141 18.37 6.37 -4.07
C THR A 141 18.95 6.60 -2.67
N GLU A 142 18.44 5.88 -1.69
CA GLU A 142 19.19 5.71 -0.46
C GLU A 142 19.86 4.35 -0.53
N PRO A 143 21.21 4.29 -0.49
CA PRO A 143 21.89 3.02 -0.43
C PRO A 143 21.48 2.33 0.87
N VAL A 144 21.02 1.10 0.77
CA VAL A 144 20.85 0.22 1.93
C VAL A 144 22.25 -0.02 2.48
N THR A 145 22.63 0.73 3.50
CA THR A 145 23.82 0.44 4.28
C THR A 145 23.53 -0.85 5.04
N ASN A 146 24.09 -1.95 4.58
CA ASN A 146 24.24 -3.17 5.35
C ASN A 146 25.18 -2.89 6.53
N GLU A 147 24.62 -2.46 7.65
CA GLU A 147 25.28 -2.50 8.93
C GLU A 147 25.07 -3.88 9.56
N ASN A 148 25.81 -4.86 9.10
CA ASN A 148 26.07 -6.09 9.86
C ASN A 148 27.35 -6.75 9.33
N SER A 149 28.48 -6.14 9.68
CA SER A 149 29.76 -6.87 9.75
C SER A 149 30.67 -6.13 10.71
N GLU A 150 30.37 -6.26 12.01
CA GLU A 150 31.37 -5.97 13.03
C GLU A 150 31.29 -7.04 14.10
N GLY A 151 32.39 -7.66 14.33
CA GLY A 151 32.67 -8.28 15.60
C GLY A 151 33.21 -9.70 15.60
N ALA A 152 34.38 -9.89 15.09
CA ALA A 152 35.24 -10.94 15.63
C ALA A 152 36.65 -10.41 15.71
N VAL A 153 36.94 -9.71 16.77
CA VAL A 153 38.31 -9.51 17.23
C VAL A 153 38.60 -10.64 18.18
N LEU A 154 39.47 -11.53 17.76
CA LEU A 154 40.13 -12.51 18.62
C LEU A 154 41.43 -11.88 19.13
N ASP A 155 41.44 -11.61 20.42
CA ASP A 155 42.65 -11.38 21.16
C ASP A 155 43.37 -12.74 21.41
N VAL A 156 44.61 -12.75 21.08
CA VAL A 156 45.64 -13.57 21.72
C VAL A 156 46.78 -12.68 22.09
#